data_617bdfce468063d507a83f964c07b1cd
#
_entry.id   617bdfce468063d507a83f964c07b1cd
#
_cell.length_a   1.000
_cell.length_b   1.000
_cell.length_c   1.000
_cell.angle_alpha   90.00
_cell.angle_beta   90.00
_cell.angle_gamma   90.00
#
_symmetry.space_group_name_H-M   'P 1'
#
loop_
_entity.id
_entity.type
_entity.pdbx_description
1 polymer ?
#
loop_
_entity_poly.entity_id
_entity_poly.type
_entity_poly.pdbx_seq_one_letter_code
_entity_poly.pdbx_strand_id
1 'polypeptide(L)'
;MNFLYKILLIFLLNTTPLLADEASDWLKKKIDTILDAYKDTSISKVDRFNLIEDSINNNFAGAGISKFVAGNSWSSASKEIKKEYVKLFKKHLALNIASLMQGYSDQEYELVNAKYDEKNKVSMIDMKIHNDTGNLLVTWRVKKSKDRYFVIDLIVADISLVVTKRSEFNSMLKKVDQKLSELNDILRSQNESSYSIIIN
;
A
#
# COMPACT_ATOMS: atom_id res chain seq x y z
N MET A 1 -51.92 -5.89 41.09
CA MET A 1 -51.57 -6.89 40.10
C MET A 1 -50.59 -6.22 39.12
N ASN A 2 -49.27 -6.37 39.44
CA ASN A 2 -48.21 -5.58 38.81
C ASN A 2 -47.66 -6.35 37.59
N PHE A 3 -47.84 -5.78 36.43
CA PHE A 3 -47.28 -6.32 35.20
C PHE A 3 -45.89 -5.67 34.99
N LEU A 4 -44.81 -6.39 35.36
CA LEU A 4 -43.43 -6.00 35.12
C LEU A 4 -43.10 -6.33 33.66
N TYR A 5 -43.02 -5.31 32.79
CA TYR A 5 -42.41 -5.40 31.46
C TYR A 5 -40.89 -5.48 31.62
N LYS A 6 -40.34 -6.68 31.42
CA LYS A 6 -38.91 -6.85 31.22
C LYS A 6 -38.55 -6.33 29.79
N ILE A 7 -38.06 -5.11 29.72
CA ILE A 7 -37.40 -4.60 28.52
C ILE A 7 -36.06 -5.30 28.45
N LEU A 8 -35.92 -6.26 27.56
CA LEU A 8 -34.64 -6.87 27.18
C LEU A 8 -33.94 -5.90 26.26
N LEU A 9 -33.06 -5.08 26.81
CA LEU A 9 -32.19 -4.20 26.05
C LEU A 9 -31.14 -5.07 25.34
N ILE A 10 -31.37 -5.40 24.07
CA ILE A 10 -30.37 -6.05 23.23
C ILE A 10 -29.33 -4.97 22.89
N PHE A 11 -28.22 -4.98 23.63
CA PHE A 11 -27.01 -4.26 23.26
C PHE A 11 -26.44 -4.94 22.01
N LEU A 12 -26.82 -4.46 20.82
CA LEU A 12 -26.07 -4.72 19.60
C LEU A 12 -24.73 -3.99 19.72
N LEU A 13 -23.71 -4.70 20.24
CA LEU A 13 -22.33 -4.27 20.17
C LEU A 13 -21.94 -4.23 18.68
N ASN A 14 -22.03 -3.06 18.07
CA ASN A 14 -21.41 -2.79 16.79
C ASN A 14 -19.89 -2.88 16.98
N THR A 15 -19.29 -4.03 16.66
CA THR A 15 -17.84 -4.29 16.77
C THR A 15 -17.04 -3.71 15.60
N THR A 16 -17.72 -3.06 14.65
CA THR A 16 -17.11 -2.51 13.44
C THR A 16 -16.14 -1.34 13.68
N PRO A 17 -16.34 -0.39 14.62
CA PRO A 17 -15.38 0.66 14.86
C PRO A 17 -14.02 0.13 15.36
N LEU A 18 -13.99 -0.87 16.22
CA LEU A 18 -12.77 -1.37 16.82
C LEU A 18 -11.74 -1.90 15.80
N LEU A 19 -12.20 -2.63 14.77
CA LEU A 19 -11.29 -3.15 13.72
C LEU A 19 -10.72 -2.05 12.84
N ALA A 20 -11.48 -0.99 12.59
CA ALA A 20 -11.02 0.17 11.84
C ALA A 20 -9.99 0.96 12.65
N ASP A 21 -10.20 1.12 13.96
CA ASP A 21 -9.30 1.82 14.87
C ASP A 21 -7.95 1.09 15.00
N GLU A 22 -7.96 -0.23 15.22
CA GLU A 22 -6.72 -1.03 15.27
C GLU A 22 -5.91 -0.95 13.96
N ALA A 23 -6.58 -0.96 12.80
CA ALA A 23 -5.93 -0.83 11.51
C ALA A 23 -5.35 0.58 11.31
N SER A 24 -6.04 1.62 11.79
CA SER A 24 -5.58 3.00 11.75
C SER A 24 -4.34 3.22 12.61
N ASP A 25 -4.35 2.72 13.85
CA ASP A 25 -3.21 2.81 14.75
C ASP A 25 -1.98 2.10 14.19
N TRP A 26 -2.19 0.88 13.63
CA TRP A 26 -1.13 0.15 12.95
C TRP A 26 -0.58 0.94 11.76
N LEU A 27 -1.46 1.50 10.91
CA LEU A 27 -1.06 2.26 9.73
C LEU A 27 -0.30 3.53 10.13
N LYS A 28 -0.83 4.29 11.11
CA LYS A 28 -0.20 5.50 11.61
C LYS A 28 1.23 5.23 12.06
N LYS A 29 1.44 4.19 12.87
CA LYS A 29 2.78 3.79 13.32
C LYS A 29 3.73 3.49 12.15
N LYS A 30 3.24 2.89 11.04
CA LYS A 30 4.07 2.59 9.87
C LYS A 30 4.42 3.86 9.08
N ILE A 31 3.48 4.78 8.95
CA ILE A 31 3.70 6.07 8.30
C ILE A 31 4.69 6.89 9.11
N ASP A 32 4.47 7.06 10.43
CA ASP A 32 5.35 7.83 11.31
C ASP A 32 6.80 7.32 11.21
N THR A 33 7.01 6.00 11.26
CA THR A 33 8.36 5.41 11.13
C THR A 33 9.10 5.86 9.86
N ILE A 34 8.39 5.97 8.74
CA ILE A 34 8.99 6.42 7.47
C ILE A 34 9.23 7.93 7.50
N LEU A 35 8.25 8.71 7.94
CA LEU A 35 8.33 10.16 7.97
C LEU A 35 9.43 10.65 8.93
N ASP A 36 9.54 10.05 10.11
CA ASP A 36 10.59 10.37 11.07
C ASP A 36 11.99 10.12 10.51
N ALA A 37 12.18 9.03 9.74
CA ALA A 37 13.44 8.77 9.05
C ALA A 37 13.76 9.80 7.96
N TYR A 38 12.75 10.39 7.34
CA TYR A 38 12.94 11.45 6.34
C TYR A 38 13.21 12.82 6.97
N LYS A 39 12.70 13.06 8.18
CA LYS A 39 13.01 14.26 8.98
C LYS A 39 14.43 14.24 9.55
N ASP A 40 14.94 13.07 9.90
CA ASP A 40 16.28 12.91 10.46
C ASP A 40 17.35 13.02 9.36
N THR A 41 18.03 14.15 9.28
CA THR A 41 19.08 14.42 8.29
C THR A 41 20.34 13.56 8.46
N SER A 42 20.50 12.88 9.61
CA SER A 42 21.62 11.96 9.85
C SER A 42 21.46 10.61 9.14
N ILE A 43 20.25 10.24 8.76
CA ILE A 43 19.94 8.98 8.06
C ILE A 43 20.31 9.11 6.57
N SER A 44 21.14 8.18 6.07
CA SER A 44 21.56 8.18 4.67
C SER A 44 20.40 7.93 3.71
N LYS A 45 20.55 8.37 2.45
CA LYS A 45 19.56 8.07 1.39
C LYS A 45 19.34 6.57 1.20
N VAL A 46 20.40 5.78 1.32
CA VAL A 46 20.36 4.31 1.23
C VAL A 46 19.53 3.73 2.38
N ASP A 47 19.74 4.19 3.62
CA ASP A 47 18.99 3.68 4.77
C ASP A 47 17.53 4.08 4.71
N ARG A 48 17.20 5.31 4.27
CA ARG A 48 15.82 5.73 4.01
C ARG A 48 15.14 4.85 2.96
N PHE A 49 15.85 4.53 1.86
CA PHE A 49 15.33 3.61 0.86
C PHE A 49 15.10 2.22 1.44
N ASN A 50 16.05 1.68 2.22
CA ASN A 50 15.91 0.37 2.86
C ASN A 50 14.69 0.30 3.77
N LEU A 51 14.38 1.36 4.53
CA LEU A 51 13.17 1.43 5.36
C LEU A 51 11.89 1.34 4.52
N ILE A 52 11.84 2.01 3.37
CA ILE A 52 10.70 1.92 2.44
C ILE A 52 10.61 0.51 1.86
N GLU A 53 11.73 -0.07 1.38
CA GLU A 53 11.76 -1.41 0.80
C GLU A 53 11.31 -2.47 1.83
N ASP A 54 11.76 -2.36 3.07
CA ASP A 54 11.33 -3.22 4.18
C ASP A 54 9.84 -3.04 4.50
N SER A 55 9.34 -1.81 4.46
CA SER A 55 7.91 -1.55 4.65
C SER A 55 7.07 -2.20 3.54
N ILE A 56 7.47 -2.06 2.27
CA ILE A 56 6.80 -2.73 1.14
C ILE A 56 6.85 -4.24 1.29
N ASN A 57 8.00 -4.80 1.69
CA ASN A 57 8.17 -6.23 1.84
C ASN A 57 7.32 -6.83 2.95
N ASN A 58 7.13 -6.12 4.05
CA ASN A 58 6.52 -6.64 5.27
C ASN A 58 5.07 -6.17 5.50
N ASN A 59 4.69 -5.00 4.99
CA ASN A 59 3.42 -4.36 5.31
C ASN A 59 2.45 -4.26 4.12
N PHE A 60 2.89 -4.61 2.91
CA PHE A 60 2.02 -4.67 1.73
C PHE A 60 1.72 -6.11 1.34
N ALA A 61 0.53 -6.35 0.79
CA ALA A 61 0.15 -7.65 0.22
C ALA A 61 0.83 -7.89 -1.15
N GLY A 62 2.15 -7.65 -1.21
CA GLY A 62 2.93 -7.52 -2.44
C GLY A 62 2.77 -8.68 -3.42
N ALA A 63 2.72 -9.93 -2.96
CA ALA A 63 2.49 -11.09 -3.83
C ALA A 63 1.08 -11.09 -4.45
N GLY A 64 0.07 -10.68 -3.70
CA GLY A 64 -1.31 -10.57 -4.19
C GLY A 64 -1.46 -9.42 -5.19
N ILE A 65 -0.88 -8.26 -4.86
CA ILE A 65 -0.89 -7.08 -5.74
C ILE A 65 -0.16 -7.38 -7.05
N SER A 66 1.05 -7.94 -6.99
CA SER A 66 1.83 -8.28 -8.19
C SER A 66 1.11 -9.27 -9.09
N LYS A 67 0.48 -10.32 -8.53
CA LYS A 67 -0.35 -11.26 -9.28
C LYS A 67 -1.52 -10.54 -9.98
N PHE A 68 -2.22 -9.65 -9.28
CA PHE A 68 -3.31 -8.88 -9.85
C PHE A 68 -2.83 -7.98 -10.99
N VAL A 69 -1.69 -7.31 -10.82
CA VAL A 69 -1.09 -6.41 -11.82
C VAL A 69 -0.62 -7.16 -13.07
N ALA A 70 -0.01 -8.35 -12.92
CA ALA A 70 0.42 -9.18 -14.04
C ALA A 70 -0.75 -9.72 -14.89
N GLY A 71 -1.96 -9.79 -14.31
CA GLY A 71 -3.16 -10.22 -15.04
C GLY A 71 -3.02 -11.62 -15.64
N ASN A 72 -3.39 -11.75 -16.92
CA ASN A 72 -3.39 -13.05 -17.63
C ASN A 72 -1.99 -13.64 -17.79
N SER A 73 -0.96 -12.80 -17.94
CA SER A 73 0.43 -13.23 -18.09
C SER A 73 0.96 -13.99 -16.87
N TRP A 74 0.34 -13.78 -15.69
CA TRP A 74 0.65 -14.57 -14.51
C TRP A 74 0.41 -16.08 -14.72
N SER A 75 -0.69 -16.46 -15.35
CA SER A 75 -1.09 -17.86 -15.44
C SER A 75 -0.11 -18.71 -16.25
N SER A 76 0.43 -18.15 -17.34
CA SER A 76 1.32 -18.83 -18.29
C SER A 76 2.78 -18.91 -17.86
N ALA A 77 3.21 -18.12 -16.84
CA ALA A 77 4.59 -18.09 -16.40
C ALA A 77 4.96 -19.25 -15.47
N SER A 78 6.23 -19.67 -15.46
CA SER A 78 6.76 -20.65 -14.52
C SER A 78 6.79 -20.13 -13.08
N LYS A 79 7.02 -21.02 -12.13
CA LYS A 79 7.12 -20.66 -10.70
C LYS A 79 8.31 -19.71 -10.44
N GLU A 80 9.42 -19.95 -11.11
CA GLU A 80 10.65 -19.18 -11.01
C GLU A 80 10.44 -17.76 -11.55
N ILE A 81 9.86 -17.62 -12.75
CA ILE A 81 9.52 -16.32 -13.35
C ILE A 81 8.56 -15.52 -12.46
N LYS A 82 7.54 -16.18 -11.90
CA LYS A 82 6.60 -15.56 -10.96
C LYS A 82 7.30 -15.05 -9.69
N LYS A 83 8.20 -15.85 -9.12
CA LYS A 83 8.95 -15.49 -7.92
C LYS A 83 9.83 -14.26 -8.17
N GLU A 84 10.53 -14.26 -9.30
CA GLU A 84 11.35 -13.13 -9.71
C GLU A 84 10.51 -11.87 -9.96
N TYR A 85 9.41 -11.99 -10.70
CA TYR A 85 8.48 -10.89 -10.95
C TYR A 85 7.98 -10.26 -9.64
N VAL A 86 7.55 -11.06 -8.67
CA VAL A 86 7.11 -10.54 -7.36
C VAL A 86 8.21 -9.72 -6.68
N LYS A 87 9.47 -10.21 -6.72
CA LYS A 87 10.62 -9.50 -6.16
C LYS A 87 10.85 -8.16 -6.86
N LEU A 88 10.90 -8.17 -8.19
CA LEU A 88 11.13 -6.98 -9.01
C LEU A 88 9.99 -5.96 -8.88
N PHE A 89 8.75 -6.44 -8.87
CA PHE A 89 7.57 -5.59 -8.68
C PHE A 89 7.56 -4.89 -7.32
N LYS A 90 7.87 -5.60 -6.23
CA LYS A 90 7.95 -5.01 -4.89
C LYS A 90 9.05 -3.95 -4.83
N LYS A 91 10.22 -4.21 -5.42
CA LYS A 91 11.29 -3.22 -5.54
C LYS A 91 10.85 -2.01 -6.36
N HIS A 92 10.16 -2.23 -7.46
CA HIS A 92 9.58 -1.16 -8.28
C HIS A 92 8.62 -0.27 -7.48
N LEU A 93 7.73 -0.87 -6.64
CA LEU A 93 6.86 -0.09 -5.75
C LEU A 93 7.66 0.71 -4.72
N ALA A 94 8.68 0.12 -4.11
CA ALA A 94 9.53 0.81 -3.14
C ALA A 94 10.25 2.00 -3.77
N LEU A 95 10.78 1.84 -4.97
CA LEU A 95 11.44 2.92 -5.73
C LEU A 95 10.48 4.05 -6.11
N ASN A 96 9.25 3.72 -6.51
CA ASN A 96 8.23 4.75 -6.79
C ASN A 96 7.90 5.57 -5.53
N ILE A 97 7.71 4.91 -4.38
CA ILE A 97 7.45 5.61 -3.11
C ILE A 97 8.67 6.44 -2.70
N ALA A 98 9.88 5.88 -2.77
CA ALA A 98 11.09 6.61 -2.43
C ALA A 98 11.29 7.84 -3.32
N SER A 99 10.96 7.76 -4.61
CA SER A 99 10.99 8.91 -5.52
C SER A 99 9.99 10.01 -5.12
N LEU A 100 8.78 9.62 -4.72
CA LEU A 100 7.79 10.58 -4.20
C LEU A 100 8.26 11.23 -2.90
N MET A 101 8.93 10.47 -2.03
CA MET A 101 9.46 10.96 -0.76
C MET A 101 10.66 11.92 -0.92
N GLN A 102 11.31 11.99 -2.09
CA GLN A 102 12.34 13.01 -2.35
C GLN A 102 11.78 14.45 -2.33
N GLY A 103 10.50 14.62 -2.63
CA GLY A 103 9.77 15.89 -2.52
C GLY A 103 9.16 16.15 -1.13
N TYR A 104 9.40 15.27 -0.15
CA TYR A 104 8.88 15.45 1.20
C TYR A 104 9.62 16.58 1.90
N SER A 105 8.88 17.58 2.35
CA SER A 105 9.36 18.77 3.05
C SER A 105 8.59 19.03 4.35
N ASP A 106 8.46 17.96 5.15
CA ASP A 106 7.82 18.02 6.48
C ASP A 106 6.31 18.34 6.47
N GLN A 107 5.62 17.93 5.40
CA GLN A 107 4.16 18.06 5.33
C GLN A 107 3.49 17.30 6.49
N GLU A 108 2.53 17.98 7.13
CA GLU A 108 1.69 17.36 8.13
C GLU A 108 0.61 16.50 7.51
N TYR A 109 0.21 15.44 8.22
CA TYR A 109 -0.91 14.60 7.84
C TYR A 109 -1.78 14.25 9.04
N GLU A 110 -3.04 13.95 8.79
CA GLU A 110 -3.97 13.43 9.78
C GLU A 110 -4.76 12.24 9.22
N LEU A 111 -5.07 11.26 10.05
CA LEU A 111 -6.04 10.23 9.74
C LEU A 111 -7.43 10.75 10.13
N VAL A 112 -8.27 11.06 9.14
CA VAL A 112 -9.52 11.79 9.36
C VAL A 112 -10.74 10.89 9.49
N ASN A 113 -10.67 9.67 8.96
CA ASN A 113 -11.78 8.74 8.97
C ASN A 113 -11.26 7.29 8.86
N ALA A 114 -11.96 6.35 9.50
CA ALA A 114 -11.72 4.94 9.33
C ALA A 114 -13.05 4.17 9.29
N LYS A 115 -13.26 3.37 8.24
CA LYS A 115 -14.46 2.58 8.05
C LYS A 115 -14.10 1.14 7.68
N TYR A 116 -14.72 0.17 8.33
CA TYR A 116 -14.58 -1.22 7.98
C TYR A 116 -15.66 -1.65 6.98
N ASP A 117 -15.23 -2.22 5.86
CA ASP A 117 -16.09 -2.86 4.85
C ASP A 117 -16.22 -4.35 5.20
N GLU A 118 -17.33 -4.69 5.82
CA GLU A 118 -17.65 -6.07 6.24
C GLU A 118 -17.70 -7.05 5.07
N LYS A 119 -18.20 -6.63 3.92
CA LYS A 119 -18.34 -7.48 2.73
C LYS A 119 -16.98 -7.92 2.20
N ASN A 120 -16.05 -6.99 2.11
CA ASN A 120 -14.72 -7.23 1.55
C ASN A 120 -13.67 -7.52 2.64
N LYS A 121 -14.02 -7.34 3.91
CA LYS A 121 -13.14 -7.46 5.08
C LYS A 121 -11.90 -6.58 4.94
N VAL A 122 -12.14 -5.29 4.69
CA VAL A 122 -11.12 -4.26 4.44
C VAL A 122 -11.41 -3.02 5.26
N SER A 123 -10.42 -2.50 5.96
CA SER A 123 -10.48 -1.16 6.56
C SER A 123 -10.10 -0.13 5.50
N MET A 124 -10.97 0.87 5.33
CA MET A 124 -10.76 2.05 4.51
C MET A 124 -10.36 3.19 5.46
N ILE A 125 -9.14 3.70 5.34
CA ILE A 125 -8.58 4.71 6.25
C ILE A 125 -8.22 5.93 5.42
N ASP A 126 -8.90 7.02 5.68
CA ASP A 126 -8.69 8.29 4.97
C ASP A 126 -7.59 9.09 5.67
N MET A 127 -6.58 9.43 4.92
CA MET A 127 -5.46 10.27 5.32
C MET A 127 -5.50 11.57 4.52
N LYS A 128 -5.42 12.67 5.22
CA LYS A 128 -5.34 14.01 4.64
C LYS A 128 -3.92 14.53 4.82
N ILE A 129 -3.29 14.91 3.74
CA ILE A 129 -1.96 15.51 3.72
C ILE A 129 -2.13 17.00 3.47
N HIS A 130 -1.53 17.82 4.31
CA HIS A 130 -1.58 19.27 4.22
C HIS A 130 -0.45 19.78 3.33
N ASN A 131 -0.80 20.50 2.26
CA ASN A 131 0.16 21.14 1.35
C ASN A 131 -0.18 22.62 1.19
N ASP A 132 0.78 23.42 0.80
CA ASP A 132 0.62 24.86 0.55
C ASP A 132 -0.45 25.20 -0.49
N THR A 133 -0.69 24.28 -1.44
CA THR A 133 -1.64 24.43 -2.54
C THR A 133 -3.02 23.83 -2.26
N GLY A 134 -3.21 23.22 -1.09
CA GLY A 134 -4.45 22.54 -0.70
C GLY A 134 -4.20 21.21 0.01
N ASN A 135 -5.26 20.46 0.25
CA ASN A 135 -5.19 19.17 0.91
C ASN A 135 -5.27 18.02 -0.11
N LEU A 136 -4.40 17.03 0.05
CA LEU A 136 -4.49 15.79 -0.70
C LEU A 136 -5.15 14.72 0.16
N LEU A 137 -6.22 14.10 -0.35
CA LEU A 137 -6.87 12.96 0.30
C LEU A 137 -6.33 11.65 -0.28
N VAL A 138 -5.88 10.77 0.61
CA VAL A 138 -5.39 9.42 0.30
C VAL A 138 -6.18 8.41 1.14
N THR A 139 -6.89 7.49 0.50
CA THR A 139 -7.56 6.40 1.20
C THR A 139 -6.70 5.14 1.14
N TRP A 140 -6.28 4.65 2.30
CA TRP A 140 -5.55 3.40 2.46
C TRP A 140 -6.52 2.25 2.61
N ARG A 141 -6.35 1.21 1.79
CA ARG A 141 -7.10 -0.04 1.93
C ARG A 141 -6.24 -1.05 2.66
N VAL A 142 -6.64 -1.40 3.88
CA VAL A 142 -5.88 -2.28 4.78
C VAL A 142 -6.70 -3.54 5.07
N LYS A 143 -6.05 -4.70 4.95
CA LYS A 143 -6.67 -6.00 5.23
C LYS A 143 -5.95 -6.71 6.36
N LYS A 144 -6.72 -7.24 7.32
CA LYS A 144 -6.21 -8.15 8.35
C LYS A 144 -6.16 -9.57 7.79
N SER A 145 -5.04 -10.25 7.96
CA SER A 145 -4.86 -11.66 7.63
C SER A 145 -4.15 -12.34 8.78
N LYS A 146 -4.82 -13.28 9.43
CA LYS A 146 -4.43 -13.80 10.74
C LYS A 146 -4.26 -12.63 11.72
N ASP A 147 -3.08 -12.50 12.35
CA ASP A 147 -2.78 -11.46 13.34
C ASP A 147 -2.00 -10.27 12.75
N ARG A 148 -1.99 -10.12 11.42
CA ARG A 148 -1.21 -9.09 10.73
C ARG A 148 -2.08 -8.25 9.80
N TYR A 149 -1.76 -6.95 9.71
CA TYR A 149 -2.33 -6.03 8.75
C TYR A 149 -1.44 -5.90 7.51
N PHE A 150 -2.09 -5.68 6.35
CA PHE A 150 -1.41 -5.47 5.07
C PHE A 150 -2.14 -4.38 4.28
N VAL A 151 -1.39 -3.47 3.72
CA VAL A 151 -1.91 -2.56 2.68
C VAL A 151 -2.14 -3.36 1.40
N ILE A 152 -3.33 -3.24 0.85
CA ILE A 152 -3.73 -3.89 -0.41
C ILE A 152 -3.94 -2.90 -1.54
N ASP A 153 -4.14 -1.61 -1.25
CA ASP A 153 -4.29 -0.54 -2.24
C ASP A 153 -4.15 0.84 -1.59
N LEU A 154 -3.85 1.84 -2.40
CA LEU A 154 -4.00 3.26 -2.09
C LEU A 154 -4.89 3.90 -3.15
N ILE A 155 -5.82 4.74 -2.72
CA ILE A 155 -6.69 5.52 -3.60
C ILE A 155 -6.30 6.99 -3.40
N VAL A 156 -5.90 7.66 -4.46
CA VAL A 156 -5.50 9.07 -4.46
C VAL A 156 -6.42 9.81 -5.42
N ALA A 157 -7.12 10.82 -4.95
CA ALA A 157 -8.13 11.55 -5.75
C ALA A 157 -9.07 10.59 -6.49
N ASP A 158 -9.65 9.62 -5.77
CA ASP A 158 -10.57 8.58 -6.25
C ASP A 158 -9.98 7.56 -7.25
N ILE A 159 -8.65 7.58 -7.48
CA ILE A 159 -7.97 6.67 -8.41
C ILE A 159 -7.17 5.62 -7.63
N SER A 160 -7.51 4.34 -7.80
CA SER A 160 -6.76 3.22 -7.25
C SER A 160 -5.38 3.10 -7.90
N LEU A 161 -4.32 3.17 -7.10
CA LEU A 161 -2.95 3.01 -7.61
C LEU A 161 -2.67 1.59 -8.10
N VAL A 162 -3.28 0.58 -7.50
CA VAL A 162 -3.12 -0.82 -7.94
C VAL A 162 -3.80 -1.05 -9.29
N VAL A 163 -4.96 -0.44 -9.54
CA VAL A 163 -5.64 -0.50 -10.85
C VAL A 163 -4.83 0.26 -11.91
N THR A 164 -4.29 1.43 -11.56
CA THR A 164 -3.41 2.21 -12.45
C THR A 164 -2.18 1.38 -12.83
N LYS A 165 -1.50 0.78 -11.85
CA LYS A 165 -0.34 -0.10 -12.10
C LYS A 165 -0.71 -1.29 -12.98
N ARG A 166 -1.89 -1.89 -12.82
CA ARG A 166 -2.36 -2.95 -13.72
C ARG A 166 -2.48 -2.46 -15.17
N SER A 167 -2.99 -1.26 -15.39
CA SER A 167 -3.10 -0.67 -16.72
C SER A 167 -1.73 -0.41 -17.36
N GLU A 168 -0.80 0.19 -16.59
CA GLU A 168 0.58 0.44 -17.02
C GLU A 168 1.29 -0.86 -17.41
N PHE A 169 1.27 -1.86 -16.53
CA PHE A 169 1.93 -3.14 -16.74
C PHE A 169 1.30 -3.95 -17.88
N ASN A 170 -0.02 -3.87 -18.04
CA ASN A 170 -0.68 -4.48 -19.20
C ASN A 170 -0.20 -3.85 -20.52
N SER A 171 0.02 -2.54 -20.53
CA SER A 171 0.59 -1.85 -21.71
C SER A 171 2.04 -2.27 -21.98
N MET A 172 2.85 -2.49 -20.94
CA MET A 172 4.21 -3.02 -21.08
C MET A 172 4.19 -4.48 -21.58
N LEU A 173 3.34 -5.33 -20.99
CA LEU A 173 3.18 -6.73 -21.36
C LEU A 173 2.74 -6.92 -22.82
N LYS A 174 1.87 -6.04 -23.33
CA LYS A 174 1.50 -6.06 -24.76
C LYS A 174 2.69 -5.84 -25.69
N LYS A 175 3.70 -5.06 -25.29
CA LYS A 175 4.91 -4.80 -26.08
C LYS A 175 5.90 -5.97 -26.10
N VAL A 176 5.72 -6.94 -25.19
CA VAL A 176 6.58 -8.11 -25.01
C VAL A 176 5.78 -9.42 -25.15
N ASP A 177 4.78 -9.45 -26.02
CA ASP A 177 3.96 -10.63 -26.34
C ASP A 177 3.38 -11.34 -25.10
N GLN A 178 3.01 -10.58 -24.07
CA GLN A 178 2.48 -11.08 -22.80
C GLN A 178 3.46 -11.98 -22.02
N LYS A 179 4.77 -11.93 -22.34
CA LYS A 179 5.79 -12.73 -21.65
C LYS A 179 6.25 -12.05 -20.35
N LEU A 180 5.96 -12.68 -19.24
CA LEU A 180 6.33 -12.16 -17.92
C LEU A 180 7.86 -12.16 -17.70
N SER A 181 8.62 -13.06 -18.36
CA SER A 181 10.08 -13.06 -18.36
C SER A 181 10.67 -11.78 -18.97
N GLU A 182 10.17 -11.37 -20.11
CA GLU A 182 10.60 -10.15 -20.79
C GLU A 182 10.27 -8.89 -19.96
N LEU A 183 9.11 -8.89 -19.29
CA LEU A 183 8.76 -7.82 -18.35
C LEU A 183 9.72 -7.80 -17.15
N ASN A 184 10.18 -8.94 -16.67
CA ASN A 184 11.18 -9.01 -15.60
C ASN A 184 12.49 -8.31 -16.00
N ASP A 185 12.94 -8.47 -17.25
CA ASP A 185 14.15 -7.82 -17.75
C ASP A 185 13.99 -6.29 -17.83
N ILE A 186 12.82 -5.83 -18.29
CA ILE A 186 12.48 -4.39 -18.28
C ILE A 186 12.49 -3.84 -16.85
N LEU A 187 11.81 -4.52 -15.92
CA LEU A 187 11.73 -4.08 -14.53
C LEU A 187 13.09 -4.07 -13.84
N ARG A 188 13.97 -5.03 -14.14
CA ARG A 188 15.32 -5.08 -13.60
C ARG A 188 16.10 -3.82 -14.01
N SER A 189 16.12 -3.51 -15.30
CA SER A 189 16.80 -2.33 -15.82
C SER A 189 16.22 -1.02 -15.26
N GLN A 190 14.89 -0.89 -15.22
CA GLN A 190 14.23 0.29 -14.65
C GLN A 190 14.51 0.45 -13.16
N ASN A 191 14.48 -0.63 -12.39
CA ASN A 191 14.77 -0.60 -10.97
C ASN A 191 16.21 -0.21 -10.66
N GLU A 192 17.20 -0.70 -11.45
CA GLU A 192 18.60 -0.33 -11.31
C GLU A 192 18.82 1.17 -11.59
N SER A 193 18.23 1.68 -12.67
CA SER A 193 18.28 3.09 -13.01
C SER A 193 17.63 3.97 -11.94
N SER A 194 16.42 3.63 -11.51
CA SER A 194 15.69 4.39 -10.49
C SER A 194 16.41 4.36 -9.14
N TYR A 195 16.99 3.23 -8.75
CA TYR A 195 17.78 3.13 -7.53
C TYR A 195 18.99 4.06 -7.55
N SER A 196 19.74 4.06 -8.67
CA SER A 196 20.89 4.96 -8.84
C SER A 196 20.51 6.44 -8.68
N ILE A 197 19.35 6.85 -9.21
CA ILE A 197 18.86 8.23 -9.07
C ILE A 197 18.52 8.59 -7.62
N ILE A 198 17.91 7.63 -6.87
CA ILE A 198 17.45 7.88 -5.51
C ILE A 198 18.63 8.01 -4.53
N ILE A 199 19.69 7.22 -4.69
CA ILE A 199 20.81 7.18 -3.74
C ILE A 199 21.91 8.21 -4.03
N ASN A 200 21.99 8.74 -5.26
CA ASN A 200 22.94 9.79 -5.65
C ASN A 200 22.33 11.18 -5.51
#